data_c5d78e6db94776997d45b3a97bae8b09
#
_entry.id   c5d78e6db94776997d45b3a97bae8b09
#
_cell.length_a   1.000
_cell.length_b   1.000
_cell.length_c   1.000
_cell.angle_alpha   90.00
_cell.angle_beta   90.00
_cell.angle_gamma   90.00
#
_symmetry.space_group_name_H-M   'P 1'
#
loop_
_entity.id
_entity.type
_entity.pdbx_description
1 polymer ?
#
loop_
_entity_poly.entity_id
_entity_poly.type
_entity_poly.pdbx_seq_one_letter_code
_entity_poly.pdbx_strand_id
1 'polypeptide(L)'
;MRLFDSIGPNPHVVRMFISELGIDIEKIEVDLMGGENRQETHLIRNPSGQMPALELDDGNFLAEITVICEYLDEVNGHTSLIGRTAEERAETRMWTRRIDLQIVEPLTNGFRFAEGYEFFKDRLHLI
;
A
#
# COMPACT_ATOMS: atom_id res chain seq x y z
N MET A 1 12.81 5.21 -8.33
CA MET A 1 11.70 4.48 -7.67
C MET A 1 10.59 4.18 -8.66
N ARG A 2 9.87 3.05 -8.51
CA ARG A 2 8.70 2.66 -9.31
C ARG A 2 7.61 2.08 -8.41
N LEU A 3 6.37 2.51 -8.60
CA LEU A 3 5.21 2.00 -7.86
C LEU A 3 4.51 0.91 -8.68
N PHE A 4 4.49 -0.31 -8.17
CA PHE A 4 3.65 -1.39 -8.69
C PHE A 4 2.26 -1.22 -8.12
N ASP A 5 1.35 -0.80 -9.00
CA ASP A 5 0.03 -0.28 -8.71
C ASP A 5 -1.06 -1.23 -9.23
N SER A 6 -2.27 -1.08 -8.78
CA SER A 6 -3.43 -1.81 -9.29
C SER A 6 -4.73 -1.09 -8.91
N ILE A 7 -5.84 -1.67 -9.34
CA ILE A 7 -7.16 -1.26 -8.86
C ILE A 7 -7.33 -1.59 -7.38
N GLY A 8 -8.17 -0.85 -6.69
CA GLY A 8 -8.52 -1.12 -5.30
C GLY A 8 -8.13 0.00 -4.34
N PRO A 9 -8.59 -0.09 -3.08
CA PRO A 9 -8.41 0.98 -2.10
C PRO A 9 -6.96 1.15 -1.65
N ASN A 10 -6.23 0.07 -1.44
CA ASN A 10 -4.87 0.14 -0.91
C ASN A 10 -3.90 0.87 -1.85
N PRO A 11 -3.80 0.51 -3.15
CA PRO A 11 -3.01 1.29 -4.11
C PRO A 11 -3.50 2.74 -4.23
N HIS A 12 -4.81 2.98 -4.12
CA HIS A 12 -5.38 4.32 -4.22
C HIS A 12 -4.87 5.26 -3.13
N VAL A 13 -4.72 4.77 -1.89
CA VAL A 13 -4.16 5.56 -0.78
C VAL A 13 -2.76 6.06 -1.11
N VAL A 14 -1.89 5.18 -1.64
CA VAL A 14 -0.52 5.57 -2.00
C VAL A 14 -0.52 6.58 -3.15
N ARG A 15 -1.39 6.41 -4.16
CA ARG A 15 -1.53 7.41 -5.25
C ARG A 15 -1.97 8.78 -4.73
N MET A 16 -2.93 8.81 -3.81
CA MET A 16 -3.35 10.07 -3.17
C MET A 16 -2.20 10.72 -2.41
N PHE A 17 -1.45 9.93 -1.64
CA PHE A 17 -0.32 10.43 -0.87
C PHE A 17 0.78 11.01 -1.78
N ILE A 18 1.13 10.33 -2.88
CA ILE A 18 2.07 10.81 -3.91
C ILE A 18 1.59 12.15 -4.48
N SER A 19 0.29 12.26 -4.78
CA SER A 19 -0.31 13.49 -5.28
C SER A 19 -0.22 14.64 -4.28
N GLU A 20 -0.50 14.39 -3.00
CA GLU A 20 -0.41 15.39 -1.94
C GLU A 20 1.04 15.84 -1.68
N LEU A 21 2.02 14.94 -1.84
CA LEU A 21 3.44 15.31 -1.80
C LEU A 21 3.87 16.16 -3.01
N GLY A 22 3.12 16.15 -4.09
CA GLY A 22 3.49 16.83 -5.34
C GLY A 22 4.69 16.21 -6.05
N ILE A 23 4.95 14.92 -5.84
CA ILE A 23 6.05 14.19 -6.47
C ILE A 23 5.55 13.33 -7.63
N ASP A 24 6.44 13.00 -8.55
CA ASP A 24 6.17 12.09 -9.65
C ASP A 24 6.96 10.79 -9.48
N ILE A 25 6.24 9.66 -9.54
CA ILE A 25 6.81 8.31 -9.47
C ILE A 25 6.22 7.51 -10.61
N GLU A 26 7.06 6.82 -11.37
CA GLU A 26 6.62 5.89 -12.41
C GLU A 26 5.68 4.84 -11.82
N LYS A 27 4.51 4.65 -12.43
CA LYS A 27 3.52 3.67 -12.01
C LYS A 27 3.45 2.54 -13.02
N ILE A 28 3.59 1.32 -12.53
CA ILE A 28 3.49 0.09 -13.33
C ILE A 28 2.24 -0.65 -12.87
N GLU A 29 1.29 -0.82 -13.76
CA GLU A 29 0.06 -1.55 -13.46
C GLU A 29 0.35 -3.04 -13.32
N VAL A 30 -0.21 -3.65 -12.29
CA VAL A 30 -0.24 -5.09 -12.06
C VAL A 30 -1.67 -5.57 -12.23
N ASP A 31 -1.91 -6.47 -13.18
CA ASP A 31 -3.24 -6.97 -13.50
C ASP A 31 -3.75 -7.93 -12.42
N LEU A 32 -4.46 -7.37 -11.44
CA LEU A 32 -5.13 -8.14 -10.39
C LEU A 32 -6.21 -9.06 -10.98
N MET A 33 -6.92 -8.60 -12.00
CA MET A 33 -8.02 -9.38 -12.59
C MET A 33 -7.50 -10.60 -13.33
N GLY A 34 -6.37 -10.47 -14.04
CA GLY A 34 -5.68 -11.57 -14.71
C GLY A 34 -4.82 -12.42 -13.79
N GLY A 35 -4.70 -12.06 -12.50
CA GLY A 35 -3.91 -12.82 -11.52
C GLY A 35 -2.39 -12.62 -11.65
N GLU A 36 -1.94 -11.55 -12.29
CA GLU A 36 -0.51 -11.22 -12.41
C GLU A 36 0.17 -11.10 -11.05
N ASN A 37 -0.55 -10.63 -10.05
CA ASN A 37 -0.07 -10.51 -8.67
C ASN A 37 0.29 -11.86 -8.02
N ARG A 38 -0.14 -12.98 -8.59
CA ARG A 38 0.18 -14.35 -8.14
C ARG A 38 1.34 -14.97 -8.92
N GLN A 39 1.85 -14.30 -9.94
CA GLN A 39 2.99 -14.76 -10.72
C GLN A 39 4.30 -14.50 -9.98
N GLU A 40 5.30 -15.32 -10.24
CA GLU A 40 6.63 -15.24 -9.61
C GLU A 40 7.25 -13.85 -9.74
N THR A 41 7.05 -13.21 -10.88
CA THR A 41 7.54 -11.84 -11.14
C THR A 41 7.03 -10.81 -10.15
N HIS A 42 5.80 -10.95 -9.65
CA HIS A 42 5.27 -10.07 -8.60
C HIS A 42 5.58 -10.59 -7.20
N LEU A 43 5.57 -11.90 -6.98
CA LEU A 43 5.85 -12.49 -5.67
C LEU A 43 7.29 -12.24 -5.20
N ILE A 44 8.24 -12.04 -6.10
CA ILE A 44 9.60 -11.57 -5.77
C ILE A 44 9.56 -10.14 -5.21
N ARG A 45 8.69 -9.27 -5.72
CA ARG A 45 8.53 -7.88 -5.27
C ARG A 45 7.78 -7.80 -3.94
N ASN A 46 6.74 -8.57 -3.81
CA ASN A 46 5.93 -8.68 -2.60
C ASN A 46 5.43 -10.12 -2.41
N PRO A 47 6.03 -10.88 -1.50
CA PRO A 47 5.64 -12.28 -1.26
C PRO A 47 4.18 -12.48 -0.84
N SER A 48 3.52 -11.45 -0.30
CA SER A 48 2.09 -11.50 0.02
C SER A 48 1.20 -11.52 -1.23
N GLY A 49 1.76 -11.17 -2.40
CA GLY A 49 1.01 -11.05 -3.64
C GLY A 49 -0.01 -9.92 -3.64
N GLN A 50 0.20 -8.91 -2.81
CA GLN A 50 -0.68 -7.74 -2.73
C GLN A 50 -0.04 -6.51 -3.39
N MET A 51 -0.87 -5.54 -3.71
CA MET A 51 -0.47 -4.21 -4.17
C MET A 51 -0.94 -3.15 -3.15
N PRO A 52 -0.23 -2.03 -3.03
CA PRO A 52 0.94 -1.63 -3.82
C PRO A 52 2.26 -2.25 -3.32
N ALA A 53 3.29 -2.18 -4.17
CA ALA A 53 4.69 -2.38 -3.80
C ALA A 53 5.53 -1.26 -4.40
N LEU A 54 6.51 -0.75 -3.67
CA LEU A 54 7.42 0.30 -4.12
C LEU A 54 8.80 -0.27 -4.32
N GLU A 55 9.34 -0.14 -5.54
CA GLU A 55 10.74 -0.41 -5.84
C GLU A 55 11.58 0.83 -5.56
N LEU A 56 12.60 0.65 -4.74
CA LEU A 56 13.55 1.69 -4.39
C LEU A 56 14.65 1.82 -5.46
N ASP A 57 15.42 2.89 -5.40
CA ASP A 57 16.50 3.13 -6.36
C ASP A 57 17.67 2.13 -6.25
N ASP A 58 17.79 1.45 -5.12
CA ASP A 58 18.75 0.37 -4.91
C ASP A 58 18.26 -1.03 -5.34
N GLY A 59 17.03 -1.11 -5.87
CA GLY A 59 16.39 -2.35 -6.31
C GLY A 59 15.69 -3.15 -5.22
N ASN A 60 15.70 -2.68 -3.97
CA ASN A 60 14.89 -3.28 -2.90
C ASN A 60 13.41 -2.91 -3.04
N PHE A 61 12.55 -3.67 -2.37
CA PHE A 61 11.10 -3.45 -2.41
C PHE A 61 10.55 -3.17 -1.02
N LEU A 62 9.60 -2.23 -0.95
CA LEU A 62 8.75 -1.99 0.20
C LEU A 62 7.31 -2.37 -0.13
N ALA A 63 6.63 -3.00 0.82
CA ALA A 63 5.19 -3.22 0.80
C ALA A 63 4.56 -2.51 2.00
N GLU A 64 3.24 -2.64 2.15
CA GLU A 64 2.41 -1.98 3.15
C GLU A 64 2.23 -0.47 2.92
N ILE A 65 0.95 -0.06 2.82
CA ILE A 65 0.59 1.33 2.48
C ILE A 65 1.23 2.35 3.41
N THR A 66 1.16 2.10 4.72
CA THR A 66 1.67 3.03 5.73
C THR A 66 3.19 3.14 5.68
N VAL A 67 3.88 2.01 5.43
CA VAL A 67 5.35 1.98 5.27
C VAL A 67 5.78 2.75 4.04
N ILE A 68 5.10 2.54 2.90
CA ILE A 68 5.39 3.26 1.66
C ILE A 68 5.16 4.76 1.83
N CYS A 69 4.03 5.16 2.42
CA CYS A 69 3.74 6.58 2.65
C CYS A 69 4.74 7.24 3.60
N GLU A 70 5.12 6.58 4.70
CA GLU A 70 6.12 7.11 5.63
C GLU A 70 7.50 7.24 4.96
N TYR A 71 7.93 6.23 4.19
CA TYR A 71 9.19 6.30 3.46
C TYR A 71 9.20 7.47 2.46
N LEU A 72 8.14 7.63 1.67
CA LEU A 72 8.03 8.73 0.73
C LEU A 72 8.04 10.10 1.42
N ASP A 73 7.37 10.24 2.56
CA ASP A 73 7.41 11.46 3.37
C ASP A 73 8.84 11.76 3.88
N GLU A 74 9.52 10.73 4.36
CA GLU A 74 10.85 10.87 4.94
C GLU A 74 11.90 11.30 3.91
N VAL A 75 11.91 10.67 2.73
CA VAL A 75 12.86 11.04 1.65
C VAL A 75 12.53 12.39 1.01
N ASN A 76 11.33 12.91 1.21
CA ASN A 76 10.92 14.25 0.80
C ASN A 76 10.99 15.30 1.94
N GLY A 77 11.68 14.99 3.03
CA GLY A 77 12.08 15.95 4.06
C GLY A 77 11.09 16.14 5.21
N HIS A 78 10.32 15.12 5.56
CA HIS A 78 9.33 15.14 6.64
C HIS A 78 8.27 16.24 6.48
N THR A 79 7.26 15.94 5.69
CA THR A 79 6.16 16.88 5.43
C THR A 79 5.14 16.90 6.58
N SER A 80 4.18 17.81 6.51
CA SER A 80 3.07 17.84 7.46
C SER A 80 2.06 16.69 7.26
N LEU A 81 2.19 15.87 6.23
CA LEU A 81 1.29 14.73 6.00
C LEU A 81 1.48 13.63 7.06
N ILE A 82 2.72 13.34 7.40
CA ILE A 82 3.03 12.40 8.49
C ILE A 82 3.39 13.14 9.78
N GLY A 83 4.02 14.29 9.66
CA GLY A 83 4.49 15.11 10.76
C GLY A 83 5.99 15.43 10.67
N ARG A 84 6.36 16.62 11.15
CA ARG A 84 7.73 17.12 11.10
C ARG A 84 8.52 16.84 12.37
N THR A 85 7.83 16.73 13.50
CA THR A 85 8.44 16.38 14.79
C THR A 85 8.18 14.92 15.17
N ALA A 86 8.92 14.43 16.14
CA ALA A 86 8.73 13.08 16.66
C ALA A 86 7.32 12.89 17.24
N GLU A 87 6.80 13.93 17.92
CA GLU A 87 5.49 13.94 18.54
C GLU A 87 4.37 13.89 17.49
N GLU A 88 4.45 14.73 16.45
CA GLU A 88 3.49 14.75 15.34
C GLU A 88 3.48 13.41 14.62
N ARG A 89 4.64 12.83 14.33
CA ARG A 89 4.76 11.52 13.68
C ARG A 89 4.21 10.40 14.57
N ALA A 90 4.45 10.47 15.89
CA ALA A 90 3.91 9.49 16.82
C ALA A 90 2.38 9.58 16.89
N GLU A 91 1.80 10.77 16.90
CA GLU A 91 0.35 10.98 16.89
C GLU A 91 -0.27 10.44 15.60
N THR A 92 0.30 10.74 14.44
CA THR A 92 -0.15 10.21 13.14
C THR A 92 -0.14 8.68 13.13
N ARG A 93 0.95 8.04 13.57
CA ARG A 93 1.07 6.58 13.65
C ARG A 93 0.04 5.98 14.61
N MET A 94 -0.20 6.62 15.74
CA MET A 94 -1.22 6.18 16.70
C MET A 94 -2.61 6.17 16.06
N TRP A 95 -2.99 7.25 15.37
CA TRP A 95 -4.28 7.32 14.70
C TRP A 95 -4.39 6.35 13.53
N THR A 96 -3.37 6.25 12.70
CA THR A 96 -3.30 5.28 11.61
C THR A 96 -3.51 3.86 12.14
N ARG A 97 -2.79 3.48 13.18
CA ARG A 97 -2.91 2.15 13.79
C ARG A 97 -4.32 1.87 14.34
N ARG A 98 -4.94 2.86 14.97
CA ARG A 98 -6.31 2.73 15.48
C ARG A 98 -7.33 2.55 14.37
N ILE A 99 -7.23 3.37 13.31
CA ILE A 99 -8.14 3.32 12.17
C ILE A 99 -7.97 2.01 11.41
N ASP A 100 -6.74 1.58 11.15
CA ASP A 100 -6.48 0.31 10.49
C ASP A 100 -7.12 -0.86 11.23
N LEU A 101 -6.84 -1.00 12.52
CA LEU A 101 -7.31 -2.15 13.31
C LEU A 101 -8.82 -2.13 13.61
N GLN A 102 -9.41 -0.94 13.76
CA GLN A 102 -10.79 -0.83 14.24
C GLN A 102 -11.80 -0.57 13.12
N ILE A 103 -11.34 -0.12 11.96
CA ILE A 103 -12.22 0.25 10.85
C ILE A 103 -11.80 -0.45 9.56
N VAL A 104 -10.57 -0.18 9.07
CA VAL A 104 -10.16 -0.58 7.73
C VAL A 104 -10.05 -2.10 7.60
N GLU A 105 -9.31 -2.76 8.49
CA GLU A 105 -9.14 -4.20 8.45
C GLU A 105 -10.46 -4.97 8.66
N PRO A 106 -11.27 -4.65 9.67
CA PRO A 106 -12.57 -5.31 9.84
C PRO A 106 -13.51 -5.12 8.65
N LEU A 107 -13.57 -3.90 8.08
CA LEU A 107 -14.40 -3.61 6.92
C LEU A 107 -13.91 -4.37 5.67
N THR A 108 -12.61 -4.32 5.42
CA THR A 108 -12.01 -4.97 4.25
C THR A 108 -12.13 -6.48 4.33
N ASN A 109 -11.86 -7.07 5.49
CA ASN A 109 -11.98 -8.50 5.70
C ASN A 109 -13.45 -8.94 5.68
N GLY A 110 -14.36 -8.16 6.25
CA GLY A 110 -15.80 -8.39 6.14
C GLY A 110 -16.23 -8.53 4.69
N PHE A 111 -15.82 -7.63 3.82
CA PHE A 111 -16.10 -7.71 2.39
C PHE A 111 -15.39 -8.91 1.73
N ARG A 112 -14.09 -9.11 1.95
CA ARG A 112 -13.30 -10.18 1.33
C ARG A 112 -13.81 -11.58 1.67
N PHE A 113 -14.25 -11.80 2.91
CA PHE A 113 -14.71 -13.10 3.38
C PHE A 113 -16.24 -13.33 3.25
N ALA A 114 -16.99 -12.32 2.82
CA ALA A 114 -18.42 -12.41 2.55
C ALA A 114 -18.71 -12.14 1.05
N GLU A 115 -19.19 -10.94 0.71
CA GLU A 115 -19.66 -10.62 -0.64
C GLU A 115 -18.55 -10.71 -1.70
N GLY A 116 -17.32 -10.42 -1.34
CA GLY A 116 -16.15 -10.46 -2.24
C GLY A 116 -15.45 -11.80 -2.30
N TYR A 117 -15.85 -12.81 -1.51
CA TYR A 117 -15.09 -14.05 -1.37
C TYR A 117 -14.83 -14.76 -2.70
N GLU A 118 -15.86 -14.95 -3.51
CA GLU A 118 -15.74 -15.62 -4.82
C GLU A 118 -14.78 -14.86 -5.77
N PHE A 119 -14.67 -13.55 -5.61
CA PHE A 119 -13.76 -12.74 -6.40
C PHE A 119 -12.31 -12.84 -5.91
N PHE A 120 -12.09 -12.88 -4.59
CA PHE A 120 -10.75 -12.77 -4.02
C PHE A 120 -10.08 -14.11 -3.71
N LYS A 121 -10.82 -15.22 -3.55
CA LYS A 121 -10.26 -16.52 -3.13
C LYS A 121 -9.06 -17.02 -3.94
N ASP A 122 -9.04 -16.72 -5.24
CA ASP A 122 -7.97 -17.14 -6.15
C ASP A 122 -6.96 -16.01 -6.47
N ARG A 123 -7.23 -14.79 -6.03
CA ARG A 123 -6.44 -13.59 -6.35
C ARG A 123 -5.64 -13.05 -5.17
N LEU A 124 -6.12 -13.23 -3.97
CA LEU A 124 -5.45 -12.82 -2.74
C LEU A 124 -5.19 -14.02 -1.84
N HIS A 125 -4.15 -13.91 -1.03
CA HIS A 125 -3.92 -14.87 0.04
C HIS A 125 -4.88 -14.53 1.18
N LEU A 126 -6.00 -15.24 1.24
CA LEU A 126 -6.97 -15.12 2.31
C LEU A 126 -6.60 -16.10 3.41
N ILE A 127 -6.26 -15.58 4.58
CA ILE A 127 -5.91 -16.36 5.78
C ILE A 127 -7.15 -16.49 6.65
#